data_a9ee7f5bb0e9e036f48ee59b259fffaf
#
_entry.id   a9ee7f5bb0e9e036f48ee59b259fffaf
#
_cell.length_a   1.000
_cell.length_b   1.000
_cell.length_c   1.000
_cell.angle_alpha   90.00
_cell.angle_beta   90.00
_cell.angle_gamma   90.00
#
_symmetry.space_group_name_H-M   'P 1'
#
loop_
_entity.id
_entity.type
_entity.pdbx_description
1 polymer ?
#
loop_
_entity_poly.entity_id
_entity_poly.type
_entity_poly.pdbx_seq_one_letter_code
_entity_poly.pdbx_strand_id
1 'polypeptide(L)'
;DQAGLYHVHVYGVEANEQLTGLYPLTTSVQQKDLASSQPKITITPISSQEFEVDLKLFEDVDEIVFPIWSEENGQDDLVWYPAKKVAPGHFQLRFQAQKHKGSGLFHLHVYQKSKGQLKGLFPTTFQVEKAKPKLTPLATHPGNTYPIGECTWGAKELAPWAHNWWG
;
A
#
# COMPACT_ATOMS: atom_id res chain seq x y z
N ASP A 1 11.11 26.30 -1.91
CA ASP A 1 10.25 27.30 -2.57
C ASP A 1 9.57 28.12 -1.48
N GLN A 2 9.76 29.43 -1.51
CA GLN A 2 9.12 30.34 -0.55
C GLN A 2 8.00 31.12 -1.26
N ALA A 3 6.80 31.09 -0.70
CA ALA A 3 5.71 31.95 -1.10
C ALA A 3 5.88 33.30 -0.44
N GLY A 4 5.35 34.34 -1.06
CA GLY A 4 5.39 35.66 -0.49
C GLY A 4 5.41 36.76 -1.53
N LEU A 5 5.64 37.98 -1.04
CA LEU A 5 5.77 39.16 -1.87
C LEU A 5 7.22 39.31 -2.31
N TYR A 6 7.43 39.38 -3.62
CA TYR A 6 8.73 39.58 -4.24
C TYR A 6 8.82 40.98 -4.84
N HIS A 7 9.93 41.64 -4.58
CA HIS A 7 10.27 42.91 -5.19
C HIS A 7 11.32 42.67 -6.28
N VAL A 8 10.99 43.08 -7.48
CA VAL A 8 11.90 43.01 -8.64
C VAL A 8 12.25 44.43 -9.05
N HIS A 9 13.53 44.74 -9.03
CA HIS A 9 14.01 46.06 -9.49
C HIS A 9 14.75 45.89 -10.79
N VAL A 10 14.40 46.67 -11.77
CA VAL A 10 15.07 46.69 -13.08
C VAL A 10 16.01 47.89 -13.13
N TYR A 11 17.24 47.63 -13.48
CA TYR A 11 18.28 48.67 -13.63
C TYR A 11 18.81 48.65 -15.06
N GLY A 12 19.01 49.82 -15.62
CA GLY A 12 19.81 50.01 -16.83
C GLY A 12 21.29 50.09 -16.49
N VAL A 13 22.13 49.52 -17.32
CA VAL A 13 23.60 49.69 -17.23
C VAL A 13 24.02 50.74 -18.27
N GLU A 14 24.58 51.85 -17.82
CA GLU A 14 25.10 52.91 -18.69
C GLU A 14 26.51 52.58 -19.20
N ALA A 15 26.97 53.31 -20.21
CA ALA A 15 28.27 53.05 -20.83
C ALA A 15 29.46 53.24 -19.88
N ASN A 16 29.26 53.93 -18.75
CA ASN A 16 30.24 54.07 -17.65
C ASN A 16 30.09 53.05 -16.55
N GLU A 17 29.34 51.95 -16.79
CA GLU A 17 29.01 50.89 -15.83
C GLU A 17 28.13 51.33 -14.64
N GLN A 18 27.59 52.53 -14.68
CA GLN A 18 26.70 53.03 -13.63
C GLN A 18 25.31 52.42 -13.80
N LEU A 19 24.71 52.00 -12.65
CA LEU A 19 23.35 51.44 -12.62
C LEU A 19 22.32 52.56 -12.42
N THR A 20 21.38 52.67 -13.35
CA THR A 20 20.24 53.56 -13.24
C THR A 20 18.96 52.78 -13.02
N GLY A 21 18.27 53.00 -11.90
CA GLY A 21 16.99 52.38 -11.62
C GLY A 21 15.93 52.79 -12.62
N LEU A 22 15.36 51.81 -13.33
CA LEU A 22 14.36 52.05 -14.37
C LEU A 22 12.94 51.81 -13.84
N TYR A 23 12.73 50.71 -13.19
CA TYR A 23 11.38 50.29 -12.82
C TYR A 23 11.33 49.35 -11.62
N PRO A 24 10.59 49.64 -10.54
CA PRO A 24 10.27 48.69 -9.48
C PRO A 24 8.98 47.95 -9.82
N LEU A 25 9.01 46.64 -9.64
CA LEU A 25 7.85 45.76 -9.76
C LEU A 25 7.67 44.94 -8.49
N THR A 26 6.44 44.79 -8.07
CA THR A 26 6.09 43.89 -6.97
C THR A 26 5.18 42.79 -7.49
N THR A 27 5.52 41.54 -7.21
CA THR A 27 4.71 40.38 -7.55
C THR A 27 4.54 39.48 -6.36
N SER A 28 3.38 38.84 -6.24
CA SER A 28 3.14 37.83 -5.23
C SER A 28 3.32 36.44 -5.82
N VAL A 29 4.11 35.62 -5.17
CA VAL A 29 4.22 34.19 -5.46
C VAL A 29 3.37 33.45 -4.44
N GLN A 30 2.32 32.81 -4.92
CA GLN A 30 1.49 31.97 -4.07
C GLN A 30 2.18 30.64 -3.80
N GLN A 31 2.06 30.13 -2.59
CA GLN A 31 2.50 28.79 -2.28
C GLN A 31 1.60 27.83 -3.05
N LYS A 32 2.18 27.06 -3.96
CA LYS A 32 1.47 25.95 -4.56
C LYS A 32 1.10 25.00 -3.41
N ASP A 33 -0.18 24.68 -3.29
CA ASP A 33 -0.64 23.74 -2.27
C ASP A 33 0.15 22.43 -2.36
N LEU A 34 1.16 22.29 -1.50
CA LEU A 34 2.00 21.10 -1.42
C LEU A 34 1.18 19.88 -1.04
N ALA A 35 0.01 20.07 -0.40
CA ALA A 35 -0.92 19.00 -0.10
C ALA A 35 -1.46 18.28 -1.35
N SER A 36 -1.55 18.98 -2.50
CA SER A 36 -1.97 18.40 -3.77
C SER A 36 -0.81 17.78 -4.58
N SER A 37 0.44 18.03 -4.17
CA SER A 37 1.65 17.58 -4.88
C SER A 37 2.34 16.38 -4.20
N GLN A 38 1.80 15.86 -3.08
CA GLN A 38 2.36 14.67 -2.44
C GLN A 38 1.82 13.39 -3.06
N PRO A 39 2.65 12.36 -3.21
CA PRO A 39 2.19 11.05 -3.61
C PRO A 39 1.09 10.55 -2.67
N LYS A 40 0.01 10.02 -3.23
CA LYS A 40 -1.07 9.43 -2.45
C LYS A 40 -1.12 7.94 -2.71
N ILE A 41 -0.95 7.15 -1.65
CA ILE A 41 -1.16 5.70 -1.69
C ILE A 41 -2.35 5.34 -0.82
N THR A 42 -3.19 4.44 -1.32
CA THR A 42 -4.31 3.86 -0.58
C THR A 42 -4.22 2.35 -0.69
N ILE A 43 -4.29 1.66 0.44
CA ILE A 43 -4.30 0.19 0.51
C ILE A 43 -5.65 -0.21 1.06
N THR A 44 -6.46 -0.85 0.22
CA THR A 44 -7.84 -1.23 0.53
C THR A 44 -7.94 -2.75 0.64
N PRO A 45 -8.40 -3.30 1.78
CA PRO A 45 -8.69 -4.72 1.88
C PRO A 45 -9.92 -5.07 1.03
N ILE A 46 -9.77 -6.05 0.14
CA ILE A 46 -10.87 -6.67 -0.61
C ILE A 46 -11.44 -7.84 0.21
N SER A 47 -10.55 -8.54 0.89
CA SER A 47 -10.86 -9.60 1.85
C SER A 47 -9.81 -9.61 2.96
N SER A 48 -9.91 -10.53 3.93
CA SER A 48 -8.89 -10.66 4.98
C SER A 48 -7.48 -10.95 4.46
N GLN A 49 -7.34 -11.42 3.22
CA GLN A 49 -6.07 -11.85 2.63
C GLN A 49 -5.80 -11.25 1.25
N GLU A 50 -6.72 -10.47 0.69
CA GLU A 50 -6.56 -9.83 -0.61
C GLU A 50 -6.68 -8.31 -0.48
N PHE A 51 -5.76 -7.60 -1.12
CA PHE A 51 -5.63 -6.15 -1.02
C PHE A 51 -5.46 -5.52 -2.39
N GLU A 52 -6.03 -4.33 -2.54
CA GLU A 52 -5.80 -3.45 -3.67
C GLU A 52 -4.97 -2.24 -3.21
N VAL A 53 -3.89 -1.99 -3.92
CA VAL A 53 -3.03 -0.82 -3.75
C VAL A 53 -3.33 0.15 -4.89
N ASP A 54 -3.68 1.38 -4.57
CA ASP A 54 -3.89 2.49 -5.51
C ASP A 54 -2.88 3.59 -5.21
N LEU A 55 -1.99 3.87 -6.17
CA LEU A 55 -0.94 4.87 -6.07
C LEU A 55 -1.15 5.97 -7.09
N LYS A 56 -1.21 7.21 -6.62
CA LYS A 56 -1.23 8.41 -7.46
C LYS A 56 0.02 9.24 -7.20
N LEU A 57 0.80 9.43 -8.24
CA LEU A 57 1.99 10.28 -8.26
C LEU A 57 1.64 11.60 -8.94
N PHE A 58 2.37 12.64 -8.57
CA PHE A 58 2.25 13.94 -9.24
C PHE A 58 2.88 13.93 -10.64
N GLU A 59 4.00 13.22 -10.78
CA GLU A 59 4.71 13.08 -12.05
C GLU A 59 4.38 11.73 -12.70
N ASP A 60 4.34 11.73 -14.02
CA ASP A 60 4.24 10.49 -14.77
C ASP A 60 5.59 9.78 -14.78
N VAL A 61 5.58 8.50 -14.44
CA VAL A 61 6.75 7.63 -14.45
C VAL A 61 6.47 6.37 -15.26
N ASP A 62 7.51 5.72 -15.76
CA ASP A 62 7.36 4.57 -16.65
C ASP A 62 6.86 3.35 -15.90
N GLU A 63 7.56 2.96 -14.85
CA GLU A 63 7.29 1.75 -14.09
C GLU A 63 7.34 2.01 -12.57
N ILE A 64 6.42 1.40 -11.85
CA ILE A 64 6.44 1.31 -10.39
C ILE A 64 6.51 -0.17 -10.00
N VAL A 65 7.28 -0.46 -8.96
CA VAL A 65 7.35 -1.76 -8.32
C VAL A 65 7.16 -1.61 -6.81
N PHE A 66 6.47 -2.58 -6.23
CA PHE A 66 6.19 -2.64 -4.81
C PHE A 66 6.88 -3.86 -4.19
N PRO A 67 8.04 -3.73 -3.52
CA PRO A 67 8.50 -4.76 -2.62
C PRO A 67 7.58 -4.78 -1.39
N ILE A 68 7.03 -5.97 -1.10
CA ILE A 68 6.10 -6.22 0.00
C ILE A 68 6.63 -7.40 0.80
N TRP A 69 6.58 -7.31 2.13
CA TRP A 69 6.94 -8.40 3.04
C TRP A 69 6.18 -8.25 4.37
N SER A 70 6.08 -9.35 5.12
CA SER A 70 5.57 -9.33 6.49
C SER A 70 6.67 -8.92 7.46
N GLU A 71 6.31 -8.29 8.59
CA GLU A 71 7.23 -7.98 9.67
C GLU A 71 7.82 -9.25 10.31
N GLU A 72 7.09 -10.36 10.23
CA GLU A 72 7.45 -11.63 10.84
C GLU A 72 8.69 -12.21 10.15
N ASN A 73 9.75 -12.45 10.92
CA ASN A 73 11.06 -12.95 10.44
C ASN A 73 11.80 -12.03 9.45
N GLY A 74 11.49 -10.73 9.46
CA GLY A 74 12.15 -9.75 8.61
C GLY A 74 11.72 -9.85 7.13
N GLN A 75 12.67 -9.85 6.21
CA GLN A 75 12.39 -9.84 4.77
C GLN A 75 12.48 -11.24 4.13
N ASP A 76 12.24 -12.31 4.89
CA ASP A 76 12.37 -13.69 4.40
C ASP A 76 11.28 -14.08 3.37
N ASP A 77 10.18 -13.31 3.34
CA ASP A 77 9.06 -13.47 2.42
C ASP A 77 8.90 -12.28 1.43
N LEU A 78 9.97 -11.48 1.26
CA LEU A 78 9.98 -10.34 0.36
C LEU A 78 9.64 -10.73 -1.09
N VAL A 79 8.62 -10.09 -1.65
CA VAL A 79 8.23 -10.24 -3.05
C VAL A 79 8.14 -8.87 -3.71
N TRP A 80 8.71 -8.75 -4.91
CA TRP A 80 8.65 -7.56 -5.75
C TRP A 80 7.48 -7.65 -6.73
N TYR A 81 6.48 -6.80 -6.55
CA TYR A 81 5.30 -6.78 -7.39
C TYR A 81 5.37 -5.62 -8.40
N PRO A 82 5.30 -5.89 -9.71
CA PRO A 82 5.13 -4.83 -10.69
C PRO A 82 3.74 -4.23 -10.59
N ALA A 83 3.65 -2.90 -10.57
CA ALA A 83 2.37 -2.20 -10.61
C ALA A 83 1.83 -2.12 -12.03
N LYS A 84 0.51 -2.17 -12.16
CA LYS A 84 -0.17 -1.89 -13.42
C LYS A 84 -0.39 -0.39 -13.55
N LYS A 85 0.18 0.24 -14.58
CA LYS A 85 -0.11 1.63 -14.93
C LYS A 85 -1.51 1.71 -15.54
N VAL A 86 -2.40 2.48 -14.93
CA VAL A 86 -3.80 2.64 -15.38
C VAL A 86 -4.05 4.01 -16.02
N ALA A 87 -3.24 5.01 -15.66
CA ALA A 87 -3.23 6.34 -16.26
C ALA A 87 -1.86 7.00 -16.00
N PRO A 88 -1.53 8.16 -16.60
CA PRO A 88 -0.35 8.92 -16.25
C PRO A 88 -0.28 9.19 -14.74
N GLY A 89 0.84 8.82 -14.11
CA GLY A 89 1.04 8.93 -12.66
C GLY A 89 0.13 8.07 -11.79
N HIS A 90 -0.69 7.18 -12.36
CA HIS A 90 -1.64 6.35 -11.62
C HIS A 90 -1.34 4.87 -11.81
N PHE A 91 -1.09 4.17 -10.70
CA PHE A 91 -0.67 2.77 -10.66
C PHE A 91 -1.52 1.97 -9.70
N GLN A 92 -1.79 0.73 -10.04
CA GLN A 92 -2.56 -0.20 -9.23
C GLN A 92 -1.88 -1.56 -9.12
N LEU A 93 -2.11 -2.22 -7.98
CA LEU A 93 -1.68 -3.59 -7.73
C LEU A 93 -2.78 -4.32 -6.96
N ARG A 94 -3.10 -5.54 -7.36
CA ARG A 94 -3.78 -6.53 -6.51
C ARG A 94 -2.79 -7.58 -6.07
N PHE A 95 -2.73 -7.84 -4.77
CA PHE A 95 -1.89 -8.89 -4.24
C PHE A 95 -2.62 -9.71 -3.18
N GLN A 96 -2.15 -10.93 -2.97
CA GLN A 96 -2.67 -11.86 -1.99
C GLN A 96 -1.64 -12.08 -0.89
N ALA A 97 -1.99 -11.75 0.34
CA ALA A 97 -1.12 -11.91 1.51
C ALA A 97 -0.77 -13.37 1.80
N GLN A 98 -1.59 -14.33 1.32
CA GLN A 98 -1.31 -15.77 1.43
C GLN A 98 0.00 -16.21 0.75
N LYS A 99 0.53 -15.40 -0.18
CA LYS A 99 1.82 -15.66 -0.82
C LYS A 99 3.01 -15.32 0.07
N HIS A 100 2.74 -14.63 1.16
CA HIS A 100 3.71 -14.31 2.19
C HIS A 100 3.58 -15.28 3.37
N LYS A 101 4.65 -15.42 4.14
CA LYS A 101 4.72 -16.41 5.23
C LYS A 101 4.11 -15.91 6.53
N GLY A 102 4.00 -14.60 6.69
CA GLY A 102 3.56 -13.97 7.92
C GLY A 102 2.15 -13.42 7.89
N SER A 103 1.75 -12.86 9.01
CA SER A 103 0.53 -12.09 9.23
C SER A 103 0.84 -10.90 10.13
N GLY A 104 -0.10 -10.02 10.37
CA GLY A 104 0.11 -8.84 11.19
C GLY A 104 0.59 -7.63 10.38
N LEU A 105 1.67 -6.99 10.79
CA LEU A 105 2.19 -5.82 10.09
C LEU A 105 2.90 -6.23 8.81
N PHE A 106 2.53 -5.58 7.71
CA PHE A 106 3.18 -5.70 6.41
C PHE A 106 3.83 -4.39 6.03
N HIS A 107 4.98 -4.48 5.37
CA HIS A 107 5.69 -3.36 4.78
C HIS A 107 5.48 -3.35 3.27
N LEU A 108 5.22 -2.18 2.73
CA LEU A 108 5.17 -1.92 1.30
C LEU A 108 6.03 -0.69 1.03
N HIS A 109 7.03 -0.87 0.19
CA HIS A 109 7.80 0.27 -0.29
C HIS A 109 7.43 0.58 -1.75
N VAL A 110 7.53 1.83 -2.13
CA VAL A 110 7.28 2.29 -3.49
C VAL A 110 8.61 2.59 -4.15
N TYR A 111 8.89 1.93 -5.27
CA TYR A 111 10.06 2.18 -6.09
C TYR A 111 9.66 2.52 -7.51
N GLN A 112 10.27 3.57 -8.04
CA GLN A 112 10.29 3.87 -9.46
C GLN A 112 11.39 3.06 -10.12
N LYS A 113 11.08 2.45 -11.27
CA LYS A 113 12.07 1.79 -12.11
C LYS A 113 12.19 2.55 -13.42
N SER A 114 13.38 2.99 -13.78
CA SER A 114 13.68 3.68 -15.03
C SER A 114 15.03 3.23 -15.57
N LYS A 115 15.08 2.85 -16.84
CA LYS A 115 16.31 2.39 -17.53
C LYS A 115 17.10 1.35 -16.73
N GLY A 116 16.40 0.44 -16.05
CA GLY A 116 17.01 -0.61 -15.23
C GLY A 116 17.47 -0.19 -13.84
N GLN A 117 17.36 1.09 -13.49
CA GLN A 117 17.69 1.60 -12.15
C GLN A 117 16.44 1.70 -11.28
N LEU A 118 16.59 1.39 -10.00
CA LEU A 118 15.56 1.51 -8.97
C LEU A 118 15.82 2.75 -8.12
N LYS A 119 14.78 3.57 -7.95
CA LYS A 119 14.77 4.73 -7.06
C LYS A 119 13.65 4.55 -6.04
N GLY A 120 13.99 4.44 -4.75
CA GLY A 120 13.01 4.43 -3.66
C GLY A 120 12.30 5.78 -3.57
N LEU A 121 10.98 5.76 -3.48
CA LEU A 121 10.16 6.95 -3.33
C LEU A 121 9.75 7.13 -1.85
N PHE A 122 9.05 6.18 -1.29
CA PHE A 122 8.64 6.20 0.12
C PHE A 122 8.18 4.81 0.60
N PRO A 123 8.25 4.54 1.92
CA PRO A 123 7.69 3.35 2.55
C PRO A 123 6.27 3.60 3.07
N THR A 124 5.51 2.52 3.24
CA THR A 124 4.25 2.51 3.99
C THR A 124 4.04 1.15 4.64
N THR A 125 3.10 1.06 5.58
CA THR A 125 2.76 -0.18 6.27
C THR A 125 1.24 -0.35 6.35
N PHE A 126 0.78 -1.58 6.52
CA PHE A 126 -0.62 -1.91 6.70
C PHE A 126 -0.77 -3.23 7.47
N GLN A 127 -1.98 -3.50 7.99
CA GLN A 127 -2.27 -4.70 8.77
C GLN A 127 -2.94 -5.76 7.90
N VAL A 128 -2.48 -7.00 8.06
CA VAL A 128 -3.08 -8.19 7.45
C VAL A 128 -3.58 -9.08 8.57
N GLU A 129 -4.88 -9.36 8.58
CA GLU A 129 -5.47 -10.30 9.54
C GLU A 129 -4.94 -11.72 9.27
N LYS A 130 -4.75 -12.47 10.35
CA LYS A 130 -4.43 -13.88 10.22
C LYS A 130 -5.56 -14.60 9.48
N ALA A 131 -5.19 -15.40 8.47
CA ALA A 131 -6.18 -16.17 7.73
C ALA A 131 -6.98 -17.03 8.72
N LYS A 132 -8.30 -16.83 8.76
CA LYS A 132 -9.17 -17.72 9.53
C LYS A 132 -9.11 -19.10 8.88
N PRO A 133 -8.87 -20.16 9.64
CA PRO A 133 -8.92 -21.48 9.09
C PRO A 133 -10.29 -21.68 8.44
N LYS A 134 -10.30 -22.08 7.17
CA LYS A 134 -11.53 -22.46 6.49
C LYS A 134 -12.02 -23.71 7.19
N LEU A 135 -13.01 -23.55 8.05
CA LEU A 135 -13.70 -24.70 8.63
C LEU A 135 -14.38 -25.43 7.46
N THR A 136 -13.74 -26.49 7.02
CA THR A 136 -14.41 -27.47 6.16
C THR A 136 -15.49 -28.09 7.04
N PRO A 137 -16.79 -28.06 6.65
CA PRO A 137 -17.79 -28.80 7.40
C PRO A 137 -17.31 -30.26 7.48
N LEU A 138 -17.07 -30.75 8.68
CA LEU A 138 -16.76 -32.15 8.86
C LEU A 138 -17.96 -32.94 8.30
N ALA A 139 -17.68 -33.87 7.36
CA ALA A 139 -18.73 -34.75 6.87
C ALA A 139 -19.30 -35.49 8.09
N THR A 140 -20.61 -35.37 8.33
CA THR A 140 -21.29 -36.01 9.44
C THR A 140 -21.19 -37.53 9.27
N HIS A 141 -20.64 -38.20 10.27
CA HIS A 141 -20.66 -39.65 10.27
C HIS A 141 -22.08 -40.19 10.40
N PRO A 142 -22.46 -41.19 9.59
CA PRO A 142 -23.74 -41.88 9.77
C PRO A 142 -23.83 -42.45 11.18
N GLY A 143 -24.87 -42.09 11.93
CA GLY A 143 -25.06 -42.54 13.31
C GLY A 143 -24.60 -41.56 14.40
N ASN A 144 -24.11 -40.38 14.04
CA ASN A 144 -23.93 -39.31 15.02
C ASN A 144 -25.28 -38.62 15.30
N THR A 145 -25.84 -38.89 16.48
CA THR A 145 -27.16 -38.43 16.91
C THR A 145 -27.09 -37.14 17.74
N TYR A 146 -25.90 -36.60 17.99
CA TYR A 146 -25.77 -35.36 18.75
C TYR A 146 -26.09 -34.15 17.90
N PRO A 147 -26.61 -33.06 18.50
CA PRO A 147 -26.89 -31.85 17.78
C PRO A 147 -25.65 -31.24 17.13
N ILE A 148 -25.76 -30.88 15.84
CA ILE A 148 -24.64 -30.31 15.07
C ILE A 148 -24.16 -29.02 15.74
N GLY A 149 -22.85 -28.91 15.94
CA GLY A 149 -22.20 -27.73 16.52
C GLY A 149 -21.95 -27.82 18.02
N GLU A 150 -22.44 -28.87 18.69
CA GLU A 150 -22.13 -29.12 20.09
C GLU A 150 -20.80 -29.83 20.28
N CYS A 151 -20.19 -29.73 21.47
CA CYS A 151 -18.91 -30.38 21.77
C CYS A 151 -19.00 -31.89 21.60
N THR A 152 -20.12 -32.49 22.01
CA THR A 152 -20.42 -33.90 21.88
C THR A 152 -20.52 -34.36 20.43
N TRP A 153 -21.11 -33.55 19.55
CA TRP A 153 -21.13 -33.79 18.12
C TRP A 153 -19.73 -33.81 17.54
N GLY A 154 -18.92 -32.79 17.86
CA GLY A 154 -17.54 -32.72 17.40
C GLY A 154 -16.66 -33.87 17.89
N ALA A 155 -16.85 -34.31 19.16
CA ALA A 155 -16.15 -35.45 19.72
C ALA A 155 -16.54 -36.75 19.02
N LYS A 156 -17.83 -36.92 18.66
CA LYS A 156 -18.31 -38.13 17.94
C LYS A 156 -17.80 -38.17 16.50
N GLU A 157 -17.68 -37.02 15.82
CA GLU A 157 -17.08 -36.97 14.50
C GLU A 157 -15.60 -37.36 14.48
N LEU A 158 -14.86 -37.01 15.54
CA LEU A 158 -13.46 -37.36 15.71
C LEU A 158 -13.24 -38.82 16.19
N ALA A 159 -14.22 -39.38 16.88
CA ALA A 159 -14.17 -40.71 17.45
C ALA A 159 -15.45 -41.52 17.13
N PRO A 160 -15.68 -41.86 15.85
CA PRO A 160 -16.93 -42.47 15.42
C PRO A 160 -17.16 -43.87 16.03
N TRP A 161 -16.12 -44.53 16.53
CA TRP A 161 -16.19 -45.82 17.23
C TRP A 161 -16.68 -45.71 18.68
N ALA A 162 -16.68 -44.50 19.27
CA ALA A 162 -17.18 -44.34 20.62
C ALA A 162 -18.71 -44.52 20.66
N HIS A 163 -19.21 -45.21 21.68
CA HIS A 163 -20.64 -45.39 21.87
C HIS A 163 -21.29 -44.05 22.28
N ASN A 164 -22.55 -43.83 21.83
CA ASN A 164 -23.36 -42.72 22.31
C ASN A 164 -23.77 -43.03 23.75
N TRP A 165 -23.24 -42.31 24.73
CA TRP A 165 -23.48 -42.58 26.16
C TRP A 165 -24.79 -41.99 26.68
N TRP A 166 -25.47 -41.16 25.89
CA TRP A 166 -26.67 -40.46 26.24
C TRP A 166 -27.71 -40.67 25.14
N GLY A 167 -28.32 -41.81 25.15
CA GLY A 167 -29.49 -42.12 24.34
C GLY A 167 -30.68 -42.45 25.17
#